data_c45d77941e5f2cb792b474dbde594b41
#
_entry.id   c45d77941e5f2cb792b474dbde594b41
#
_cell.length_a   1.000
_cell.length_b   1.000
_cell.length_c   1.000
_cell.angle_alpha   90.00
_cell.angle_beta   90.00
_cell.angle_gamma   90.00
#
_symmetry.space_group_name_H-M   'P 1'
#
loop_
_entity.id
_entity.type
_entity.pdbx_description
1 polymer ?
#
loop_
_entity_poly.entity_id
_entity_poly.type
_entity_poly.pdbx_seq_one_letter_code
_entity_poly.pdbx_strand_id
1 'polypeptide(L)'
;MKTKKGVIFVFLLAITFCLGLVGDAGAQKIDKIKIGVMYGLTGAGSPIGPVQLEGSKLAAKDINEAGGVKIGDRKVPLEIVQRDDETKPDVALRRLRELVYEDKVHAVVGSTFAAISAALNKEVKKTPIPYFSVCVAPMTMFKKDELADTTFGVHGGAYAIGFAGAAYIINKLGYKNIYFFAPAYAFGWDQKAGAKDAIEKYGAKWEYAESPVGTPDFTPYLLKIAEKKPDIVMMAHWGVDAINVLKQAHETGLKKSTKIWFNWMTNVFGGGIPPEALEGVNSLMSWYWNMTGFNDPAIVKAADEFVKKYVKEYNYPPDPYAAIAYVGVKEAVRGIELAKSTDPMAIAKALKDNPKFDSMRGPGVWRADHQPLFKYGSFIVVGKSPKEKKDKWDLVKVLGAYTGEDYLPPLKELGY
;
A
#
# COMPACT_ATOMS: atom_id res chain seq x y z
N MET A 1 -19.27 91.50 13.21
CA MET A 1 -19.87 90.54 12.32
C MET A 1 -18.86 90.13 11.27
N LYS A 2 -18.10 89.03 11.45
CA LYS A 2 -17.17 88.49 10.45
C LYS A 2 -17.41 87.01 10.29
N THR A 3 -17.73 86.64 9.13
CA THR A 3 -18.11 85.36 8.55
C THR A 3 -17.05 84.28 8.68
N LYS A 4 -17.44 83.13 9.21
CA LYS A 4 -16.72 81.90 9.08
C LYS A 4 -17.13 81.20 7.78
N LYS A 5 -16.26 81.17 6.78
CA LYS A 5 -16.30 80.29 5.62
C LYS A 5 -14.87 79.78 5.40
N GLY A 6 -14.67 78.46 5.48
CA GLY A 6 -13.40 77.90 5.08
C GLY A 6 -12.90 76.74 5.95
N VAL A 7 -13.65 75.65 6.08
CA VAL A 7 -13.10 74.33 6.47
C VAL A 7 -14.04 73.21 5.92
N ILE A 8 -14.16 73.04 4.63
CA ILE A 8 -14.82 71.89 4.00
C ILE A 8 -14.15 71.57 2.63
N PHE A 9 -12.83 71.49 2.54
CA PHE A 9 -12.20 71.11 1.27
C PHE A 9 -10.93 70.27 1.40
N VAL A 10 -10.64 69.69 2.54
CA VAL A 10 -9.40 68.91 2.73
C VAL A 10 -9.65 67.40 3.04
N PHE A 11 -10.89 66.96 3.11
CA PHE A 11 -11.24 65.55 3.47
C PHE A 11 -11.63 64.65 2.34
N LEU A 12 -11.58 65.10 1.08
CA LEU A 12 -11.97 64.28 -0.09
C LEU A 12 -10.83 63.80 -0.99
N LEU A 13 -9.57 64.04 -0.62
CA LEU A 13 -8.40 63.61 -1.42
C LEU A 13 -7.57 62.49 -0.76
N ALA A 14 -8.00 61.96 0.41
CA ALA A 14 -7.26 60.89 1.13
C ALA A 14 -7.88 59.49 0.97
N ILE A 15 -9.02 59.35 0.28
CA ILE A 15 -9.70 58.05 0.13
C ILE A 15 -9.41 57.36 -1.23
N THR A 16 -8.80 58.06 -2.18
CA THR A 16 -8.54 57.52 -3.52
C THR A 16 -7.15 56.89 -3.72
N PHE A 17 -6.33 56.80 -2.68
CA PHE A 17 -4.97 56.23 -2.80
C PHE A 17 -4.75 54.89 -2.07
N CYS A 18 -5.78 54.32 -1.43
CA CYS A 18 -5.68 53.00 -0.76
C CYS A 18 -6.33 51.86 -1.52
N LEU A 19 -6.78 52.03 -2.76
CA LEU A 19 -7.39 50.98 -3.59
C LEU A 19 -6.46 50.39 -4.67
N GLY A 20 -5.18 50.62 -4.57
CA GLY A 20 -4.20 50.26 -5.61
C GLY A 20 -3.10 49.29 -5.19
N LEU A 21 -3.15 48.67 -3.99
CA LEU A 21 -2.17 47.68 -3.54
C LEU A 21 -2.85 46.49 -2.87
N VAL A 22 -3.90 45.93 -3.48
CA VAL A 22 -4.07 44.49 -3.41
C VAL A 22 -3.09 43.96 -4.45
N GLY A 23 -1.80 44.02 -4.07
CA GLY A 23 -0.78 43.28 -4.78
C GLY A 23 -1.24 41.84 -4.81
N ASP A 24 -1.39 41.31 -5.99
CA ASP A 24 -1.38 39.90 -6.29
C ASP A 24 -0.30 39.30 -5.40
N ALA A 25 -0.69 38.65 -4.30
CA ALA A 25 0.23 37.85 -3.49
C ALA A 25 0.63 36.73 -4.45
N GLY A 26 1.69 37.00 -5.21
CA GLY A 26 2.13 36.19 -6.32
C GLY A 26 2.24 34.76 -5.84
N ALA A 27 1.28 33.94 -6.27
CA ALA A 27 1.33 32.51 -6.02
C ALA A 27 2.74 32.07 -6.46
N GLN A 28 3.55 31.62 -5.51
CA GLN A 28 4.94 31.26 -5.75
C GLN A 28 4.97 30.33 -6.96
N LYS A 29 5.59 30.77 -8.05
CA LYS A 29 5.61 30.03 -9.30
C LYS A 29 6.23 28.67 -9.06
N ILE A 30 5.43 27.62 -9.14
CA ILE A 30 5.90 26.23 -8.96
C ILE A 30 6.64 25.85 -10.23
N ASP A 31 7.97 25.68 -10.13
CA ASP A 31 8.82 25.30 -11.27
C ASP A 31 9.05 23.79 -11.36
N LYS A 32 8.80 23.05 -10.28
CA LYS A 32 8.84 21.59 -10.22
C LYS A 32 7.95 21.07 -9.10
N ILE A 33 7.43 19.84 -9.27
CA ILE A 33 6.81 19.09 -8.17
C ILE A 33 7.86 18.19 -7.53
N LYS A 34 7.89 18.19 -6.19
CA LYS A 34 8.72 17.28 -5.40
C LYS A 34 7.84 16.29 -4.65
N ILE A 35 8.11 14.99 -4.82
CA ILE A 35 7.48 13.93 -4.03
C ILE A 35 8.56 13.33 -3.13
N GLY A 36 8.35 13.43 -1.81
CA GLY A 36 9.17 12.73 -0.84
C GLY A 36 8.85 11.23 -0.87
N VAL A 37 9.86 10.38 -0.99
CA VAL A 37 9.67 8.94 -0.84
C VAL A 37 10.51 8.45 0.33
N MET A 38 9.89 7.65 1.22
CA MET A 38 10.52 7.22 2.45
C MET A 38 10.27 5.74 2.70
N TYR A 39 11.36 4.97 2.72
CA TYR A 39 11.34 3.51 2.82
C TYR A 39 12.41 2.99 3.75
N GLY A 40 12.25 1.79 4.27
CA GLY A 40 13.29 1.06 5.00
C GLY A 40 14.35 0.55 4.03
N LEU A 41 15.28 1.42 3.62
CA LEU A 41 16.40 1.03 2.75
C LEU A 41 17.45 0.25 3.52
N THR A 42 17.53 0.49 4.83
CA THR A 42 18.34 -0.25 5.80
C THR A 42 17.46 -0.84 6.91
N GLY A 43 18.04 -1.65 7.81
CA GLY A 43 17.30 -2.33 8.87
C GLY A 43 16.44 -3.48 8.35
N ALA A 44 15.38 -3.81 9.09
CA ALA A 44 14.50 -4.95 8.79
C ALA A 44 13.71 -4.79 7.47
N GLY A 45 13.54 -3.57 6.98
CA GLY A 45 12.87 -3.26 5.71
C GLY A 45 13.75 -3.41 4.48
N SER A 46 15.05 -3.60 4.63
CA SER A 46 16.01 -3.61 3.53
C SER A 46 15.72 -4.60 2.38
N PRO A 47 15.02 -5.72 2.56
CA PRO A 47 14.62 -6.56 1.43
C PRO A 47 13.51 -5.92 0.57
N ILE A 48 12.72 -4.99 1.11
CA ILE A 48 11.51 -4.43 0.48
C ILE A 48 11.74 -2.97 0.05
N GLY A 49 12.33 -2.15 0.90
CA GLY A 49 12.51 -0.71 0.66
C GLY A 49 13.14 -0.37 -0.69
N PRO A 50 14.21 -1.06 -1.13
CA PRO A 50 14.81 -0.83 -2.44
C PRO A 50 13.83 -1.03 -3.61
N VAL A 51 13.04 -2.11 -3.62
CA VAL A 51 12.07 -2.36 -4.72
C VAL A 51 10.91 -1.35 -4.70
N GLN A 52 10.51 -0.84 -3.51
CA GLN A 52 9.56 0.27 -3.41
C GLN A 52 10.13 1.56 -3.99
N LEU A 53 11.40 1.86 -3.70
CA LEU A 53 12.09 3.02 -4.26
C LEU A 53 12.21 2.95 -5.78
N GLU A 54 12.50 1.79 -6.33
CA GLU A 54 12.54 1.54 -7.78
C GLU A 54 11.18 1.79 -8.43
N GLY A 55 10.10 1.28 -7.83
CA GLY A 55 8.74 1.56 -8.30
C GLY A 55 8.42 3.06 -8.31
N SER A 56 8.80 3.79 -7.26
CA SER A 56 8.61 5.25 -7.18
C SER A 56 9.43 6.01 -8.23
N LYS A 57 10.68 5.62 -8.44
CA LYS A 57 11.56 6.23 -9.47
C LYS A 57 11.02 5.98 -10.88
N LEU A 58 10.54 4.76 -11.15
CA LEU A 58 9.94 4.44 -12.44
C LEU A 58 8.67 5.26 -12.70
N ALA A 59 7.83 5.47 -11.68
CA ALA A 59 6.65 6.32 -11.81
C ALA A 59 7.03 7.77 -12.17
N ALA A 60 8.03 8.33 -11.51
CA ALA A 60 8.52 9.66 -11.79
C ALA A 60 9.11 9.78 -13.21
N LYS A 61 9.87 8.77 -13.64
CA LYS A 61 10.39 8.69 -15.00
C LYS A 61 9.26 8.70 -16.03
N ASP A 62 8.26 7.83 -15.88
CA ASP A 62 7.10 7.77 -16.79
C ASP A 62 6.34 9.10 -16.85
N ILE A 63 6.16 9.78 -15.71
CA ILE A 63 5.48 11.08 -15.63
C ILE A 63 6.30 12.15 -16.39
N ASN A 64 7.61 12.18 -16.18
CA ASN A 64 8.50 13.14 -16.85
C ASN A 64 8.59 12.89 -18.36
N GLU A 65 8.66 11.64 -18.79
CA GLU A 65 8.62 11.26 -20.20
C GLU A 65 7.29 11.65 -20.88
N ALA A 66 6.19 11.69 -20.12
CA ALA A 66 4.89 12.22 -20.58
C ALA A 66 4.80 13.77 -20.54
N GLY A 67 5.91 14.43 -20.21
CA GLY A 67 6.04 15.89 -20.19
C GLY A 67 5.89 16.53 -18.81
N GLY A 68 5.83 15.74 -17.73
CA GLY A 68 5.77 16.23 -16.35
C GLY A 68 4.35 16.36 -15.79
N VAL A 69 4.24 16.94 -14.60
CA VAL A 69 3.01 17.13 -13.82
C VAL A 69 2.26 18.37 -14.30
N LYS A 70 0.96 18.24 -14.57
CA LYS A 70 0.11 19.36 -15.01
C LYS A 70 -0.41 20.15 -13.81
N ILE A 71 -0.05 21.44 -13.73
CA ILE A 71 -0.60 22.38 -12.77
C ILE A 71 -1.20 23.58 -13.53
N GLY A 72 -2.52 23.70 -13.49
CA GLY A 72 -3.23 24.66 -14.33
C GLY A 72 -2.93 24.40 -15.82
N ASP A 73 -2.42 25.41 -16.52
CA ASP A 73 -2.09 25.30 -17.95
C ASP A 73 -0.63 24.92 -18.24
N ARG A 74 0.16 24.66 -17.18
CA ARG A 74 1.59 24.35 -17.33
C ARG A 74 1.88 22.91 -16.96
N LYS A 75 2.93 22.35 -17.56
CA LYS A 75 3.58 21.12 -17.12
C LYS A 75 4.93 21.46 -16.51
N VAL A 76 5.23 20.84 -15.38
CA VAL A 76 6.48 21.00 -14.65
C VAL A 76 7.10 19.63 -14.33
N PRO A 77 8.43 19.53 -14.24
CA PRO A 77 9.08 18.26 -13.96
C PRO A 77 8.73 17.73 -12.55
N LEU A 78 8.72 16.41 -12.41
CA LEU A 78 8.63 15.69 -11.13
C LEU A 78 10.02 15.32 -10.63
N GLU A 79 10.30 15.63 -9.38
CA GLU A 79 11.52 15.24 -8.66
C GLU A 79 11.16 14.30 -7.51
N ILE A 80 11.91 13.20 -7.36
CA ILE A 80 11.84 12.31 -6.20
C ILE A 80 12.91 12.69 -5.19
N VAL A 81 12.48 12.98 -3.95
CA VAL A 81 13.37 13.21 -2.81
C VAL A 81 13.31 11.99 -1.89
N GLN A 82 14.37 11.19 -1.87
CA GLN A 82 14.39 9.93 -1.12
C GLN A 82 14.93 10.10 0.31
N ARG A 83 14.36 9.33 1.26
CA ARG A 83 14.86 9.18 2.65
C ARG A 83 14.82 7.70 3.05
N ASP A 84 15.78 7.33 3.89
CA ASP A 84 15.79 6.03 4.59
C ASP A 84 15.20 6.22 5.99
N ASP A 85 14.14 5.48 6.32
CA ASP A 85 13.53 5.46 7.66
C ASP A 85 14.19 4.45 8.60
N GLU A 86 15.22 3.71 8.12
CA GLU A 86 15.95 2.69 8.86
C GLU A 86 15.01 1.64 9.51
N THR A 87 13.77 1.56 9.04
CA THR A 87 12.69 0.75 9.62
C THR A 87 12.38 1.12 11.09
N LYS A 88 12.57 2.40 11.46
CA LYS A 88 12.36 2.93 12.82
C LYS A 88 11.37 4.09 12.80
N PRO A 89 10.29 4.06 13.61
CA PRO A 89 9.28 5.14 13.63
C PRO A 89 9.83 6.53 14.01
N ASP A 90 10.75 6.61 14.96
CA ASP A 90 11.38 7.86 15.38
C ASP A 90 12.26 8.47 14.28
N VAL A 91 13.00 7.64 13.56
CA VAL A 91 13.77 8.06 12.37
C VAL A 91 12.82 8.55 11.28
N ALA A 92 11.76 7.79 11.00
CA ALA A 92 10.76 8.17 9.99
C ALA A 92 10.12 9.53 10.29
N LEU A 93 9.76 9.81 11.54
CA LEU A 93 9.22 11.13 11.93
C LEU A 93 10.21 12.27 11.73
N ARG A 94 11.50 12.04 12.01
CA ARG A 94 12.56 13.02 11.73
C ARG A 94 12.69 13.25 10.21
N ARG A 95 12.75 12.17 9.41
CA ARG A 95 12.84 12.25 7.95
C ARG A 95 11.62 12.92 7.32
N LEU A 96 10.43 12.71 7.88
CA LEU A 96 9.23 13.42 7.43
C LEU A 96 9.40 14.92 7.60
N ARG A 97 9.92 15.39 8.75
CA ARG A 97 10.17 16.81 9.00
C ARG A 97 11.20 17.39 8.04
N GLU A 98 12.30 16.68 7.79
CA GLU A 98 13.29 17.08 6.77
C GLU A 98 12.61 17.25 5.39
N LEU A 99 11.83 16.25 4.94
CA LEU A 99 11.10 16.31 3.66
C LEU A 99 10.16 17.51 3.58
N VAL A 100 9.41 17.79 4.67
CA VAL A 100 8.41 18.88 4.70
C VAL A 100 9.05 20.25 4.83
N TYR A 101 9.95 20.45 5.78
CA TYR A 101 10.43 21.79 6.14
C TYR A 101 11.71 22.19 5.39
N GLU A 102 12.59 21.25 5.08
CA GLU A 102 13.86 21.54 4.43
C GLU A 102 13.75 21.34 2.90
N ASP A 103 13.29 20.15 2.48
CA ASP A 103 13.15 19.83 1.05
C ASP A 103 11.90 20.46 0.42
N LYS A 104 10.89 20.80 1.24
CA LYS A 104 9.60 21.37 0.80
C LYS A 104 8.89 20.51 -0.24
N VAL A 105 8.73 19.23 0.05
CA VAL A 105 8.01 18.31 -0.81
C VAL A 105 6.50 18.59 -0.80
N HIS A 106 5.81 18.25 -1.87
CA HIS A 106 4.38 18.53 -2.04
C HIS A 106 3.48 17.35 -1.67
N ALA A 107 4.06 16.15 -1.57
CA ALA A 107 3.42 14.95 -1.02
C ALA A 107 4.50 13.96 -0.56
N VAL A 108 4.11 12.99 0.27
CA VAL A 108 4.97 11.92 0.76
C VAL A 108 4.37 10.56 0.37
N VAL A 109 5.20 9.68 -0.15
CA VAL A 109 4.86 8.27 -0.46
C VAL A 109 5.78 7.38 0.37
N GLY A 110 5.24 6.44 1.07
CA GLY A 110 5.94 5.52 1.99
C GLY A 110 4.90 4.83 2.87
N SER A 111 5.22 4.06 3.82
CA SER A 111 6.49 3.52 4.26
C SER A 111 6.59 2.04 3.89
N THR A 112 7.57 1.30 4.49
CA THR A 112 7.69 -0.16 4.34
C THR A 112 6.95 -0.90 5.46
N PHE A 113 6.80 -0.30 6.64
CA PHE A 113 6.27 -0.93 7.85
C PHE A 113 5.00 -0.27 8.39
N ALA A 114 4.07 -1.12 8.88
CA ALA A 114 2.78 -0.71 9.44
C ALA A 114 2.91 0.28 10.60
N ALA A 115 3.84 0.05 11.54
CA ALA A 115 4.06 0.93 12.68
C ALA A 115 4.54 2.33 12.26
N ILE A 116 5.39 2.41 11.23
CA ILE A 116 5.85 3.67 10.65
C ILE A 116 4.68 4.38 9.99
N SER A 117 3.86 3.66 9.19
CA SER A 117 2.70 4.24 8.54
C SER A 117 1.72 4.87 9.55
N ALA A 118 1.45 4.17 10.65
CA ALA A 118 0.60 4.70 11.72
C ALA A 118 1.21 5.95 12.39
N ALA A 119 2.53 5.97 12.62
CA ALA A 119 3.23 7.11 13.21
C ALA A 119 3.20 8.33 12.26
N LEU A 120 3.44 8.12 10.97
CA LEU A 120 3.36 9.17 9.95
C LEU A 120 1.92 9.71 9.83
N ASN A 121 0.91 8.86 9.81
CA ASN A 121 -0.49 9.29 9.80
C ASN A 121 -0.82 10.22 10.98
N LYS A 122 -0.36 9.89 12.18
CA LYS A 122 -0.54 10.75 13.37
C LYS A 122 0.17 12.10 13.26
N GLU A 123 1.34 12.13 12.64
CA GLU A 123 2.09 13.37 12.45
C GLU A 123 1.44 14.24 11.36
N VAL A 124 1.04 13.67 10.21
CA VAL A 124 0.39 14.43 9.14
C VAL A 124 -1.02 14.91 9.51
N LYS A 125 -1.65 14.31 10.53
CA LYS A 125 -2.89 14.83 11.11
C LYS A 125 -2.67 16.17 11.81
N LYS A 126 -1.47 16.43 12.35
CA LYS A 126 -1.08 17.68 13.01
C LYS A 126 -0.50 18.69 12.03
N THR A 127 0.29 18.21 11.07
CA THR A 127 0.95 19.02 10.05
C THR A 127 0.56 18.45 8.68
N PRO A 128 -0.56 18.93 8.09
CA PRO A 128 -1.10 18.36 6.87
C PRO A 128 -0.10 18.36 5.71
N ILE A 129 0.14 17.18 5.16
CA ILE A 129 0.77 16.94 3.87
C ILE A 129 0.09 15.69 3.26
N PRO A 130 -0.14 15.61 1.94
CA PRO A 130 -0.64 14.39 1.33
C PRO A 130 0.32 13.24 1.59
N TYR A 131 -0.17 12.19 2.27
CA TYR A 131 0.61 11.01 2.60
C TYR A 131 -0.04 9.76 1.99
N PHE A 132 0.72 9.06 1.15
CA PHE A 132 0.30 7.84 0.47
C PHE A 132 1.04 6.64 1.09
N SER A 133 0.35 5.92 1.98
CA SER A 133 0.89 4.72 2.61
C SER A 133 0.92 3.56 1.61
N VAL A 134 2.09 3.03 1.32
CA VAL A 134 2.30 1.93 0.36
C VAL A 134 2.71 0.61 1.04
N CYS A 135 2.53 0.52 2.35
CA CYS A 135 2.62 -0.73 3.10
C CYS A 135 1.22 -1.23 3.49
N VAL A 136 1.17 -2.45 4.00
CA VAL A 136 -0.03 -2.98 4.67
C VAL A 136 -0.16 -2.27 6.02
N ALA A 137 -1.01 -1.24 6.09
CA ALA A 137 -1.20 -0.44 7.28
C ALA A 137 -2.07 -1.15 8.34
N PRO A 138 -1.91 -0.83 9.64
CA PRO A 138 -2.77 -1.39 10.67
C PRO A 138 -4.19 -0.87 10.53
N MET A 139 -5.19 -1.72 10.79
CA MET A 139 -6.60 -1.37 10.64
C MET A 139 -7.03 -0.20 11.52
N THR A 140 -6.41 -0.03 12.67
CA THR A 140 -6.65 1.09 13.58
C THR A 140 -6.36 2.45 12.92
N MET A 141 -5.42 2.52 11.96
CA MET A 141 -5.12 3.75 11.24
C MET A 141 -6.31 4.26 10.42
N PHE A 142 -7.16 3.36 9.93
CA PHE A 142 -8.29 3.69 9.06
C PHE A 142 -9.59 4.03 9.81
N LYS A 143 -9.58 4.03 11.15
CA LYS A 143 -10.72 4.54 11.92
C LYS A 143 -10.90 6.03 11.69
N LYS A 144 -12.15 6.47 11.61
CA LYS A 144 -12.52 7.85 11.28
C LYS A 144 -11.88 8.90 12.19
N ASP A 145 -11.75 8.60 13.47
CA ASP A 145 -11.13 9.46 14.48
C ASP A 145 -9.60 9.44 14.45
N GLU A 146 -8.99 8.40 13.86
CA GLU A 146 -7.54 8.23 13.78
C GLU A 146 -6.96 8.68 12.44
N LEU A 147 -7.68 8.49 11.33
CA LEU A 147 -7.19 8.80 9.99
C LEU A 147 -7.01 10.32 9.80
N ALA A 148 -5.87 10.72 9.24
CA ALA A 148 -5.67 12.08 8.78
C ALA A 148 -6.39 12.29 7.44
N ASP A 149 -7.02 13.45 7.26
CA ASP A 149 -7.75 13.81 6.03
C ASP A 149 -6.89 13.72 4.76
N THR A 150 -5.57 13.86 4.91
CA THR A 150 -4.59 13.85 3.83
C THR A 150 -3.87 12.50 3.66
N THR A 151 -4.21 11.47 4.46
CA THR A 151 -3.62 10.13 4.36
C THR A 151 -4.46 9.22 3.47
N PHE A 152 -3.81 8.52 2.52
CA PHE A 152 -4.41 7.51 1.64
C PHE A 152 -3.63 6.19 1.77
N GLY A 153 -4.32 5.09 2.02
CA GLY A 153 -3.70 3.77 2.16
C GLY A 153 -3.69 3.01 0.84
N VAL A 154 -2.68 3.23 -0.01
CA VAL A 154 -2.60 2.65 -1.38
C VAL A 154 -2.70 1.12 -1.41
N HIS A 155 -2.23 0.47 -0.34
CA HIS A 155 -2.31 -0.99 -0.19
C HIS A 155 -3.58 -1.43 0.55
N GLY A 156 -4.04 -0.69 1.50
CA GLY A 156 -5.09 -1.06 2.46
C GLY A 156 -4.54 -1.78 3.70
N GLY A 157 -5.44 -2.31 4.52
CA GLY A 157 -5.13 -2.97 5.78
C GLY A 157 -4.99 -4.50 5.68
N ALA A 158 -4.37 -5.10 6.69
CA ALA A 158 -4.12 -6.54 6.77
C ALA A 158 -5.40 -7.38 6.92
N TYR A 159 -6.49 -6.80 7.42
CA TYR A 159 -7.80 -7.43 7.49
C TYR A 159 -8.23 -8.02 6.13
N ALA A 160 -8.06 -7.23 5.05
CA ALA A 160 -8.42 -7.64 3.70
C ALA A 160 -7.73 -8.95 3.25
N ILE A 161 -6.48 -9.13 3.65
CA ILE A 161 -5.69 -10.33 3.34
C ILE A 161 -6.30 -11.56 4.03
N GLY A 162 -6.61 -11.42 5.31
CA GLY A 162 -7.22 -12.49 6.10
C GLY A 162 -8.60 -12.87 5.58
N PHE A 163 -9.45 -11.87 5.32
CA PHE A 163 -10.81 -12.08 4.82
C PHE A 163 -10.81 -12.75 3.44
N ALA A 164 -10.10 -12.18 2.48
CA ALA A 164 -10.07 -12.70 1.10
C ALA A 164 -9.49 -14.13 1.04
N GLY A 165 -8.44 -14.41 1.84
CA GLY A 165 -7.85 -15.74 1.94
C GLY A 165 -8.82 -16.77 2.49
N ALA A 166 -9.43 -16.51 3.64
CA ALA A 166 -10.38 -17.43 4.26
C ALA A 166 -11.65 -17.62 3.38
N ALA A 167 -12.18 -16.54 2.82
CA ALA A 167 -13.33 -16.59 1.91
C ALA A 167 -13.04 -17.46 0.68
N TYR A 168 -11.85 -17.36 0.08
CA TYR A 168 -11.45 -18.18 -1.04
C TYR A 168 -11.26 -19.65 -0.64
N ILE A 169 -10.61 -19.91 0.49
CA ILE A 169 -10.45 -21.26 1.04
C ILE A 169 -11.80 -21.96 1.19
N ILE A 170 -12.80 -21.27 1.73
CA ILE A 170 -14.10 -21.85 2.03
C ILE A 170 -14.94 -22.02 0.77
N ASN A 171 -15.03 -20.96 -0.07
CA ASN A 171 -15.99 -20.92 -1.18
C ASN A 171 -15.46 -21.51 -2.49
N LYS A 172 -14.13 -21.53 -2.68
CA LYS A 172 -13.52 -22.01 -3.93
C LYS A 172 -12.75 -23.31 -3.75
N LEU A 173 -12.03 -23.47 -2.62
CA LEU A 173 -11.32 -24.72 -2.34
C LEU A 173 -12.16 -25.74 -1.58
N GLY A 174 -13.27 -25.32 -0.95
CA GLY A 174 -14.23 -26.20 -0.28
C GLY A 174 -13.79 -26.69 1.11
N TYR A 175 -12.70 -26.16 1.66
CA TYR A 175 -12.22 -26.56 2.98
C TYR A 175 -13.05 -25.92 4.08
N LYS A 176 -13.38 -26.69 5.13
CA LYS A 176 -14.28 -26.29 6.22
C LYS A 176 -13.66 -26.39 7.60
N ASN A 177 -12.48 -27.00 7.74
CA ASN A 177 -11.73 -27.08 8.98
C ASN A 177 -10.37 -26.37 8.80
N ILE A 178 -10.29 -25.13 9.25
CA ILE A 178 -9.16 -24.24 9.01
C ILE A 178 -8.35 -24.08 10.29
N TYR A 179 -7.03 -24.21 10.23
CA TYR A 179 -6.15 -23.82 11.31
C TYR A 179 -5.43 -22.53 10.94
N PHE A 180 -5.70 -21.42 11.64
CA PHE A 180 -5.05 -20.14 11.40
C PHE A 180 -3.82 -20.01 12.28
N PHE A 181 -2.66 -19.78 11.68
CA PHE A 181 -1.38 -19.63 12.38
C PHE A 181 -0.70 -18.32 12.01
N ALA A 182 -0.49 -17.44 12.98
CA ALA A 182 -0.05 -16.07 12.77
C ALA A 182 1.05 -15.61 13.73
N PRO A 183 1.81 -14.57 13.38
CA PRO A 183 2.72 -13.92 14.32
C PRO A 183 1.93 -13.05 15.32
N ALA A 184 2.43 -12.98 16.55
CA ALA A 184 1.79 -12.30 17.69
C ALA A 184 2.02 -10.77 17.66
N TYR A 185 1.51 -10.09 16.63
CA TYR A 185 1.51 -8.61 16.52
C TYR A 185 0.40 -8.11 15.59
N ALA A 186 0.23 -6.79 15.47
CA ALA A 186 -0.90 -6.15 14.78
C ALA A 186 -1.20 -6.74 13.38
N PHE A 187 -0.17 -7.00 12.56
CA PHE A 187 -0.35 -7.59 11.23
C PHE A 187 -1.01 -8.99 11.27
N GLY A 188 -0.62 -9.83 12.22
CA GLY A 188 -1.24 -11.15 12.43
C GLY A 188 -2.65 -11.03 12.99
N TRP A 189 -2.86 -10.13 13.94
CA TRP A 189 -4.16 -9.92 14.60
C TRP A 189 -5.21 -9.34 13.65
N ASP A 190 -4.83 -8.38 12.80
CA ASP A 190 -5.72 -7.81 11.80
C ASP A 190 -6.13 -8.86 10.76
N GLN A 191 -5.18 -9.70 10.30
CA GLN A 191 -5.51 -10.82 9.40
C GLN A 191 -6.41 -11.85 10.07
N LYS A 192 -6.16 -12.16 11.36
CA LYS A 192 -7.03 -13.06 12.15
C LYS A 192 -8.46 -12.51 12.20
N ALA A 193 -8.63 -11.22 12.44
CA ALA A 193 -9.96 -10.60 12.47
C ALA A 193 -10.68 -10.78 11.13
N GLY A 194 -10.03 -10.46 10.02
CA GLY A 194 -10.62 -10.67 8.70
C GLY A 194 -10.92 -12.14 8.38
N ALA A 195 -10.00 -13.05 8.72
CA ALA A 195 -10.22 -14.48 8.52
C ALA A 195 -11.41 -14.99 9.36
N LYS A 196 -11.51 -14.56 10.62
CA LYS A 196 -12.63 -14.89 11.51
C LYS A 196 -13.97 -14.46 10.90
N ASP A 197 -14.08 -13.22 10.45
CA ASP A 197 -15.32 -12.70 9.88
C ASP A 197 -15.74 -13.47 8.61
N ALA A 198 -14.77 -13.82 7.75
CA ALA A 198 -15.05 -14.65 6.58
C ALA A 198 -15.47 -16.08 6.98
N ILE A 199 -14.81 -16.68 7.98
CA ILE A 199 -15.13 -18.03 8.49
C ILE A 199 -16.55 -18.07 9.06
N GLU A 200 -16.92 -17.07 9.88
CA GLU A 200 -18.25 -16.94 10.45
C GLU A 200 -19.31 -16.71 9.35
N LYS A 201 -19.02 -15.82 8.41
CA LYS A 201 -19.92 -15.51 7.29
C LYS A 201 -20.21 -16.72 6.39
N TYR A 202 -19.21 -17.54 6.09
CA TYR A 202 -19.33 -18.65 5.14
C TYR A 202 -19.44 -20.04 5.79
N GLY A 203 -19.52 -20.09 7.12
CA GLY A 203 -19.83 -21.31 7.85
C GLY A 203 -18.73 -22.37 7.79
N ALA A 204 -17.55 -22.06 8.31
CA ALA A 204 -16.45 -23.01 8.52
C ALA A 204 -16.07 -23.10 10.01
N LYS A 205 -15.27 -24.11 10.36
CA LYS A 205 -14.67 -24.28 11.70
C LYS A 205 -13.22 -23.83 11.66
N TRP A 206 -12.72 -23.32 12.76
CA TRP A 206 -11.32 -22.93 12.88
C TRP A 206 -10.73 -23.07 14.26
N GLU A 207 -9.43 -23.31 14.27
CA GLU A 207 -8.57 -23.17 15.45
C GLU A 207 -7.50 -22.12 15.17
N TYR A 208 -6.88 -21.60 16.22
CA TYR A 208 -5.93 -20.51 16.12
C TYR A 208 -4.72 -20.75 17.03
N ALA A 209 -3.53 -20.38 16.53
CA ALA A 209 -2.31 -20.25 17.31
C ALA A 209 -1.50 -19.04 16.89
N GLU A 210 -0.68 -18.53 17.80
CA GLU A 210 0.29 -17.46 17.57
C GLU A 210 1.70 -17.94 17.87
N SER A 211 2.68 -17.36 17.17
CA SER A 211 4.10 -17.44 17.53
C SER A 211 4.67 -16.04 17.77
N PRO A 212 5.65 -15.87 18.65
CA PRO A 212 6.42 -14.63 18.75
C PRO A 212 7.06 -14.26 17.43
N VAL A 213 7.21 -12.95 17.16
CA VAL A 213 7.97 -12.46 16.02
C VAL A 213 9.45 -12.84 16.20
N GLY A 214 10.09 -13.30 15.11
CA GLY A 214 11.46 -13.76 15.15
C GLY A 214 11.63 -15.16 15.74
N THR A 215 10.58 -15.99 15.74
CA THR A 215 10.64 -17.39 16.18
C THR A 215 11.66 -18.17 15.32
N PRO A 216 12.74 -18.72 15.91
CA PRO A 216 13.74 -19.43 15.14
C PRO A 216 13.32 -20.87 14.78
N ASP A 217 12.50 -21.48 15.65
CA ASP A 217 12.01 -22.86 15.50
C ASP A 217 10.49 -22.91 15.61
N PHE A 218 9.84 -23.18 14.47
CA PHE A 218 8.40 -23.36 14.35
C PHE A 218 7.96 -24.81 14.53
N THR A 219 8.90 -25.76 14.61
CA THR A 219 8.60 -27.22 14.68
C THR A 219 7.58 -27.57 15.76
N PRO A 220 7.65 -27.08 17.02
CA PRO A 220 6.65 -27.41 18.03
C PRO A 220 5.23 -26.99 17.67
N TYR A 221 5.08 -25.82 17.00
CA TYR A 221 3.79 -25.34 16.53
C TYR A 221 3.25 -26.20 15.38
N LEU A 222 4.11 -26.53 14.43
CA LEU A 222 3.76 -27.30 13.23
C LEU A 222 3.35 -28.74 13.58
N LEU A 223 4.03 -29.38 14.52
CA LEU A 223 3.64 -30.70 15.00
C LEU A 223 2.28 -30.67 15.71
N LYS A 224 2.05 -29.68 16.57
CA LYS A 224 0.75 -29.49 17.24
C LYS A 224 -0.39 -29.24 16.24
N ILE A 225 -0.11 -28.47 15.17
CA ILE A 225 -1.06 -28.27 14.08
C ILE A 225 -1.37 -29.58 13.36
N ALA A 226 -0.34 -30.39 13.08
CA ALA A 226 -0.52 -31.68 12.42
C ALA A 226 -1.40 -32.66 13.24
N GLU A 227 -1.30 -32.65 14.57
CA GLU A 227 -2.13 -33.44 15.48
C GLU A 227 -3.63 -33.10 15.36
N LYS A 228 -3.96 -31.84 15.07
CA LYS A 228 -5.33 -31.34 14.89
C LYS A 228 -5.98 -31.74 13.57
N LYS A 229 -5.18 -32.19 12.61
CA LYS A 229 -5.64 -32.67 11.28
C LYS A 229 -6.59 -31.70 10.57
N PRO A 230 -6.25 -30.40 10.45
CA PRO A 230 -7.10 -29.47 9.70
C PRO A 230 -7.09 -29.81 8.22
N ASP A 231 -8.14 -29.40 7.49
CA ASP A 231 -8.17 -29.51 6.03
C ASP A 231 -7.05 -28.64 5.41
N ILE A 232 -6.83 -27.46 6.00
CA ILE A 232 -5.87 -26.49 5.54
C ILE A 232 -5.31 -25.65 6.69
N VAL A 233 -4.02 -25.35 6.65
CA VAL A 233 -3.37 -24.39 7.55
C VAL A 233 -3.22 -23.06 6.82
N MET A 234 -3.81 -22.01 7.36
CA MET A 234 -3.69 -20.65 6.87
C MET A 234 -2.61 -19.92 7.67
N MET A 235 -1.44 -19.69 7.06
CA MET A 235 -0.27 -19.06 7.69
C MET A 235 -0.18 -17.58 7.31
N ALA A 236 0.05 -16.71 8.31
CA ALA A 236 0.05 -15.24 8.14
C ALA A 236 1.39 -14.58 8.54
N HIS A 237 2.48 -15.32 8.47
CA HIS A 237 3.83 -14.85 8.82
C HIS A 237 4.39 -13.92 7.72
N TRP A 238 5.42 -13.12 8.06
CA TRP A 238 6.03 -12.16 7.18
C TRP A 238 7.55 -12.13 7.34
N GLY A 239 8.28 -11.66 6.32
CA GLY A 239 9.74 -11.52 6.36
C GLY A 239 10.46 -12.85 6.51
N VAL A 240 11.45 -12.89 7.40
CA VAL A 240 12.24 -14.09 7.69
C VAL A 240 11.38 -15.20 8.30
N ASP A 241 10.39 -14.84 9.13
CA ASP A 241 9.46 -15.82 9.72
C ASP A 241 8.63 -16.53 8.65
N ALA A 242 8.27 -15.84 7.56
CA ALA A 242 7.57 -16.44 6.41
C ALA A 242 8.43 -17.53 5.74
N ILE A 243 9.70 -17.25 5.53
CA ILE A 243 10.65 -18.19 4.94
C ILE A 243 10.82 -19.41 5.86
N ASN A 244 11.06 -19.16 7.16
CA ASN A 244 11.32 -20.21 8.13
C ASN A 244 10.12 -21.12 8.37
N VAL A 245 8.91 -20.55 8.52
CA VAL A 245 7.71 -21.36 8.79
C VAL A 245 7.37 -22.27 7.61
N LEU A 246 7.51 -21.80 6.36
CA LEU A 246 7.24 -22.63 5.18
C LEU A 246 8.32 -23.68 4.96
N LYS A 247 9.59 -23.34 5.17
CA LYS A 247 10.70 -24.29 5.12
C LYS A 247 10.49 -25.41 6.15
N GLN A 248 10.24 -25.06 7.41
CA GLN A 248 10.05 -26.02 8.48
C GLN A 248 8.73 -26.82 8.33
N ALA A 249 7.68 -26.22 7.75
CA ALA A 249 6.46 -26.97 7.41
C ALA A 249 6.72 -28.06 6.35
N HIS A 250 7.65 -27.82 5.44
CA HIS A 250 8.10 -28.84 4.50
C HIS A 250 8.95 -29.92 5.19
N GLU A 251 9.93 -29.53 6.01
CA GLU A 251 10.88 -30.41 6.73
C GLU A 251 10.15 -31.32 7.74
N THR A 252 9.17 -30.80 8.46
CA THR A 252 8.33 -31.60 9.38
C THR A 252 7.33 -32.52 8.68
N GLY A 253 7.19 -32.40 7.37
CA GLY A 253 6.25 -33.19 6.60
C GLY A 253 4.79 -32.75 6.72
N LEU A 254 4.47 -31.59 7.30
CA LEU A 254 3.11 -31.07 7.43
C LEU A 254 2.37 -31.03 6.10
N LYS A 255 3.05 -30.67 5.00
CA LYS A 255 2.49 -30.64 3.64
C LYS A 255 1.97 -32.01 3.14
N LYS A 256 2.40 -33.13 3.73
CA LYS A 256 1.96 -34.47 3.35
C LYS A 256 0.57 -34.80 3.89
N SER A 257 0.20 -34.21 5.04
CA SER A 257 -1.07 -34.48 5.74
C SER A 257 -2.09 -33.34 5.62
N THR A 258 -1.64 -32.11 5.33
CA THR A 258 -2.47 -30.92 5.39
C THR A 258 -2.11 -29.97 4.26
N LYS A 259 -3.12 -29.33 3.66
CA LYS A 259 -2.88 -28.26 2.67
C LYS A 259 -2.36 -27.00 3.37
N ILE A 260 -1.54 -26.22 2.66
CA ILE A 260 -1.03 -24.97 3.16
C ILE A 260 -1.58 -23.83 2.30
N TRP A 261 -2.13 -22.83 2.98
CA TRP A 261 -2.39 -21.52 2.48
C TRP A 261 -1.45 -20.54 3.16
N PHE A 262 -0.72 -19.75 2.38
CA PHE A 262 0.17 -18.74 2.91
C PHE A 262 -0.33 -17.36 2.53
N ASN A 263 -0.62 -16.53 3.53
CA ASN A 263 -1.06 -15.16 3.28
C ASN A 263 0.13 -14.31 2.82
N TRP A 264 -0.07 -13.60 1.71
CA TRP A 264 0.84 -12.59 1.23
C TRP A 264 2.21 -13.08 0.72
N MET A 265 2.19 -13.89 -0.34
CA MET A 265 3.41 -14.26 -1.07
C MET A 265 3.91 -13.07 -1.91
N THR A 266 5.22 -12.81 -1.88
CA THR A 266 5.91 -11.84 -2.75
C THR A 266 7.19 -12.45 -3.31
N ASN A 267 7.77 -11.86 -4.36
CA ASN A 267 9.02 -12.34 -4.93
C ASN A 267 10.17 -12.21 -3.94
N VAL A 268 10.17 -11.13 -3.15
CA VAL A 268 11.19 -10.85 -2.14
C VAL A 268 11.31 -11.97 -1.11
N PHE A 269 10.18 -12.52 -0.65
CA PHE A 269 10.17 -13.63 0.32
C PHE A 269 10.25 -14.99 -0.38
N GLY A 270 9.48 -15.14 -1.46
CA GLY A 270 9.44 -16.40 -2.21
C GLY A 270 10.78 -16.86 -2.74
N GLY A 271 11.67 -15.91 -3.08
CA GLY A 271 13.04 -16.21 -3.49
C GLY A 271 13.91 -16.85 -2.40
N GLY A 272 13.58 -16.63 -1.12
CA GLY A 272 14.26 -17.25 0.02
C GLY A 272 13.67 -18.59 0.46
N ILE A 273 12.53 -19.00 -0.10
CA ILE A 273 11.87 -20.27 0.24
C ILE A 273 12.37 -21.36 -0.70
N PRO A 274 12.82 -22.53 -0.18
CA PRO A 274 13.17 -23.66 -1.03
C PRO A 274 12.03 -24.01 -1.99
N PRO A 275 12.30 -24.23 -3.28
CA PRO A 275 11.25 -24.52 -4.27
C PRO A 275 10.29 -25.65 -3.86
N GLU A 276 10.81 -26.69 -3.23
CA GLU A 276 10.04 -27.84 -2.76
C GLU A 276 9.11 -27.47 -1.58
N ALA A 277 9.52 -26.50 -0.75
CA ALA A 277 8.69 -25.97 0.32
C ALA A 277 7.57 -25.08 -0.22
N LEU A 278 7.82 -24.34 -1.30
CA LEU A 278 6.84 -23.48 -1.96
C LEU A 278 5.86 -24.24 -2.86
N GLU A 279 6.30 -25.35 -3.50
CA GLU A 279 5.49 -26.12 -4.43
C GLU A 279 4.11 -26.49 -3.86
N GLY A 280 3.05 -26.16 -4.58
CA GLY A 280 1.68 -26.46 -4.21
C GLY A 280 1.11 -25.67 -3.03
N VAL A 281 1.87 -24.72 -2.48
CA VAL A 281 1.37 -23.79 -1.46
C VAL A 281 0.45 -22.78 -2.14
N ASN A 282 -0.83 -22.76 -1.72
CA ASN A 282 -1.74 -21.71 -2.16
C ASN A 282 -1.45 -20.41 -1.44
N SER A 283 -1.62 -19.28 -2.12
CA SER A 283 -1.38 -17.97 -1.55
C SER A 283 -2.23 -16.90 -2.21
N LEU A 284 -2.16 -15.69 -1.69
CA LEU A 284 -2.66 -14.50 -2.34
C LEU A 284 -1.59 -13.41 -2.36
N MET A 285 -1.74 -12.47 -3.31
CA MET A 285 -0.92 -11.28 -3.40
C MET A 285 -1.69 -10.14 -4.07
N SER A 286 -1.25 -8.90 -3.86
CA SER A 286 -1.92 -7.73 -4.44
C SER A 286 -1.79 -7.66 -5.96
N TRP A 287 -0.70 -8.19 -6.50
CA TRP A 287 -0.38 -8.21 -7.92
C TRP A 287 0.77 -9.20 -8.17
N TYR A 288 0.91 -9.68 -9.40
CA TYR A 288 2.04 -10.52 -9.81
C TYR A 288 2.53 -10.14 -11.20
N TRP A 289 3.81 -10.15 -11.41
CA TRP A 289 4.42 -9.73 -12.66
C TRP A 289 4.09 -10.68 -13.85
N ASN A 290 3.89 -11.96 -13.58
CA ASN A 290 3.54 -12.95 -14.61
C ASN A 290 2.04 -13.29 -14.52
N MET A 291 1.22 -12.55 -15.25
CA MET A 291 -0.23 -12.74 -15.33
C MET A 291 -0.65 -13.72 -16.44
N THR A 292 0.27 -14.54 -16.97
CA THR A 292 -0.04 -15.51 -18.02
C THR A 292 -1.18 -16.43 -17.62
N GLY A 293 -2.23 -16.48 -18.44
CA GLY A 293 -3.43 -17.32 -18.21
C GLY A 293 -4.48 -16.68 -17.31
N PHE A 294 -4.28 -15.46 -16.81
CA PHE A 294 -5.33 -14.73 -16.11
C PHE A 294 -6.43 -14.29 -17.10
N ASN A 295 -7.70 -14.54 -16.74
CA ASN A 295 -8.85 -14.32 -17.62
C ASN A 295 -9.37 -12.86 -17.58
N ASP A 296 -8.48 -11.89 -17.75
CA ASP A 296 -8.82 -10.48 -17.99
C ASP A 296 -7.72 -9.86 -18.86
N PRO A 297 -7.92 -9.78 -20.18
CA PRO A 297 -6.90 -9.27 -21.10
C PRO A 297 -6.45 -7.82 -20.80
N ALA A 298 -7.33 -6.99 -20.26
CA ALA A 298 -6.98 -5.60 -19.91
C ALA A 298 -5.96 -5.56 -18.76
N ILE A 299 -6.16 -6.41 -17.74
CA ILE A 299 -5.22 -6.53 -16.61
C ILE A 299 -3.89 -7.13 -17.07
N VAL A 300 -3.94 -8.21 -17.87
CA VAL A 300 -2.73 -8.82 -18.44
C VAL A 300 -1.92 -7.80 -19.23
N LYS A 301 -2.57 -7.03 -20.11
CA LYS A 301 -1.91 -5.97 -20.89
C LYS A 301 -1.29 -4.89 -19.98
N ALA A 302 -2.04 -4.38 -19.01
CA ALA A 302 -1.53 -3.34 -18.08
C ALA A 302 -0.35 -3.84 -17.24
N ALA A 303 -0.41 -5.10 -16.79
CA ALA A 303 0.70 -5.75 -16.09
C ALA A 303 1.93 -5.88 -17.00
N ASP A 304 1.76 -6.39 -18.23
CA ASP A 304 2.86 -6.57 -19.19
C ASP A 304 3.54 -5.24 -19.55
N GLU A 305 2.77 -4.16 -19.72
CA GLU A 305 3.32 -2.82 -20.00
C GLU A 305 4.19 -2.31 -18.85
N PHE A 306 3.73 -2.48 -17.61
CA PHE A 306 4.52 -2.11 -16.43
C PHE A 306 5.77 -2.98 -16.29
N VAL A 307 5.64 -4.31 -16.45
CA VAL A 307 6.76 -5.26 -16.38
C VAL A 307 7.82 -4.92 -17.42
N LYS A 308 7.44 -4.66 -18.68
CA LYS A 308 8.40 -4.29 -19.74
C LYS A 308 9.21 -3.05 -19.38
N LYS A 309 8.57 -2.02 -18.82
CA LYS A 309 9.25 -0.79 -18.38
C LYS A 309 10.20 -1.06 -17.23
N TYR A 310 9.73 -1.81 -16.23
CA TYR A 310 10.52 -2.12 -15.05
C TYR A 310 11.74 -2.98 -15.39
N VAL A 311 11.56 -4.05 -16.18
CA VAL A 311 12.67 -4.92 -16.62
C VAL A 311 13.68 -4.17 -17.47
N LYS A 312 13.23 -3.23 -18.33
CA LYS A 312 14.13 -2.37 -19.11
C LYS A 312 15.02 -1.51 -18.22
N GLU A 313 14.51 -1.06 -17.07
CA GLU A 313 15.24 -0.19 -16.16
C GLU A 313 16.13 -0.95 -15.19
N TYR A 314 15.64 -2.10 -14.65
CA TYR A 314 16.27 -2.79 -13.52
C TYR A 314 16.79 -4.20 -13.84
N ASN A 315 16.53 -4.74 -15.04
CA ASN A 315 16.98 -6.06 -15.50
C ASN A 315 16.43 -7.28 -14.72
N TYR A 316 15.32 -7.11 -13.99
CA TYR A 316 14.58 -8.19 -13.32
C TYR A 316 13.11 -7.81 -13.16
N PRO A 317 12.20 -8.79 -12.97
CA PRO A 317 10.78 -8.51 -12.87
C PRO A 317 10.41 -7.81 -11.55
N PRO A 318 9.40 -6.90 -11.57
CA PRO A 318 8.98 -6.18 -10.38
C PRO A 318 8.35 -7.07 -9.31
N ASP A 319 8.59 -6.72 -8.06
CA ASP A 319 7.85 -7.23 -6.91
C ASP A 319 6.51 -6.49 -6.77
N PRO A 320 5.46 -7.09 -6.16
CA PRO A 320 4.23 -6.38 -5.80
C PRO A 320 4.44 -5.05 -5.06
N TYR A 321 5.46 -4.96 -4.22
CA TYR A 321 5.79 -3.72 -3.50
C TYR A 321 6.25 -2.59 -4.44
N ALA A 322 6.97 -2.91 -5.52
CA ALA A 322 7.33 -1.93 -6.54
C ALA A 322 6.08 -1.40 -7.26
N ALA A 323 5.13 -2.30 -7.59
CA ALA A 323 3.87 -1.93 -8.23
C ALA A 323 3.02 -1.01 -7.33
N ILE A 324 2.93 -1.29 -6.03
CA ILE A 324 2.18 -0.47 -5.07
C ILE A 324 2.83 0.92 -4.92
N ALA A 325 4.16 1.00 -4.81
CA ALA A 325 4.87 2.26 -4.70
C ALA A 325 4.74 3.12 -5.97
N TYR A 326 4.77 2.49 -7.15
CA TYR A 326 4.48 3.14 -8.42
C TYR A 326 3.09 3.78 -8.43
N VAL A 327 2.05 3.04 -7.97
CA VAL A 327 0.68 3.56 -7.86
C VAL A 327 0.62 4.72 -6.86
N GLY A 328 1.32 4.63 -5.73
CA GLY A 328 1.37 5.70 -4.73
C GLY A 328 1.86 7.03 -5.30
N VAL A 329 2.93 7.02 -6.08
CA VAL A 329 3.44 8.24 -6.76
C VAL A 329 2.46 8.74 -7.82
N LYS A 330 1.86 7.84 -8.62
CA LYS A 330 0.86 8.19 -9.63
C LYS A 330 -0.37 8.86 -9.00
N GLU A 331 -0.86 8.35 -7.87
CA GLU A 331 -2.01 8.92 -7.16
C GLU A 331 -1.68 10.25 -6.48
N ALA A 332 -0.47 10.41 -5.93
CA ALA A 332 0.00 11.69 -5.42
C ALA A 332 -0.01 12.78 -6.52
N VAL A 333 0.52 12.44 -7.69
CA VAL A 333 0.52 13.35 -8.85
C VAL A 333 -0.89 13.59 -9.36
N ARG A 334 -1.74 12.55 -9.49
CA ARG A 334 -3.14 12.70 -9.90
C ARG A 334 -3.90 13.66 -8.97
N GLY A 335 -3.68 13.56 -7.67
CA GLY A 335 -4.29 14.47 -6.70
C GLY A 335 -3.87 15.92 -6.92
N ILE A 336 -2.59 16.18 -7.16
CA ILE A 336 -2.05 17.51 -7.48
C ILE A 336 -2.65 18.07 -8.78
N GLU A 337 -2.73 17.24 -9.81
CA GLU A 337 -3.29 17.64 -11.12
C GLU A 337 -4.78 17.96 -11.05
N LEU A 338 -5.56 17.13 -10.32
CA LEU A 338 -6.99 17.36 -10.12
C LEU A 338 -7.26 18.61 -9.29
N ALA A 339 -6.49 18.82 -8.22
CA ALA A 339 -6.59 20.02 -7.38
C ALA A 339 -6.10 21.28 -8.10
N LYS A 340 -5.27 21.15 -9.12
CA LYS A 340 -4.52 22.25 -9.75
C LYS A 340 -3.74 23.08 -8.72
N SER A 341 -3.33 22.46 -7.65
CA SER A 341 -2.78 23.08 -6.44
C SER A 341 -1.82 22.12 -5.73
N THR A 342 -0.94 22.67 -4.93
CA THR A 342 -0.10 21.93 -3.97
C THR A 342 -0.60 22.03 -2.53
N ASP A 343 -1.76 22.66 -2.31
CA ASP A 343 -2.40 22.69 -1.00
C ASP A 343 -2.83 21.28 -0.56
N PRO A 344 -2.41 20.81 0.61
CA PRO A 344 -2.68 19.45 1.06
C PRO A 344 -4.16 19.10 1.16
N MET A 345 -4.98 20.04 1.64
CA MET A 345 -6.41 19.80 1.82
C MET A 345 -7.16 19.83 0.50
N ALA A 346 -6.73 20.70 -0.43
CA ALA A 346 -7.27 20.73 -1.79
C ALA A 346 -6.96 19.42 -2.53
N ILE A 347 -5.75 18.86 -2.39
CA ILE A 347 -5.35 17.58 -2.97
C ILE A 347 -6.22 16.44 -2.41
N ALA A 348 -6.35 16.36 -1.09
CA ALA A 348 -7.17 15.35 -0.43
C ALA A 348 -8.64 15.45 -0.86
N LYS A 349 -9.19 16.67 -0.93
CA LYS A 349 -10.55 16.89 -1.42
C LYS A 349 -10.72 16.46 -2.87
N ALA A 350 -9.77 16.83 -3.73
CA ALA A 350 -9.83 16.48 -5.14
C ALA A 350 -9.82 14.96 -5.38
N LEU A 351 -9.05 14.20 -4.61
CA LEU A 351 -9.05 12.74 -4.66
C LEU A 351 -10.37 12.14 -4.15
N LYS A 352 -10.96 12.69 -3.09
CA LYS A 352 -12.28 12.27 -2.56
C LYS A 352 -13.42 12.57 -3.53
N ASP A 353 -13.38 13.70 -4.20
CA ASP A 353 -14.40 14.09 -5.19
C ASP A 353 -14.24 13.30 -6.51
N ASN A 354 -13.04 12.79 -6.80
CA ASN A 354 -12.73 12.00 -7.99
C ASN A 354 -12.12 10.64 -7.58
N PRO A 355 -12.89 9.76 -6.91
CA PRO A 355 -12.34 8.60 -6.23
C PRO A 355 -11.86 7.49 -7.18
N LYS A 356 -12.27 7.48 -8.44
CA LYS A 356 -11.91 6.44 -9.41
C LYS A 356 -10.51 6.69 -9.97
N PHE A 357 -9.72 5.61 -10.08
CA PHE A 357 -8.39 5.62 -10.68
C PHE A 357 -8.07 4.29 -11.35
N ASP A 358 -7.09 4.30 -12.25
CA ASP A 358 -6.61 3.11 -12.93
C ASP A 358 -5.19 2.74 -12.49
N SER A 359 -4.90 1.45 -12.51
CA SER A 359 -3.58 0.92 -12.19
C SER A 359 -3.29 -0.39 -12.93
N MET A 360 -2.05 -0.89 -12.86
CA MET A 360 -1.70 -2.21 -13.37
C MET A 360 -2.44 -3.38 -12.64
N ARG A 361 -3.06 -3.08 -11.49
CA ARG A 361 -3.95 -4.02 -10.78
C ARG A 361 -5.39 -3.99 -11.29
N GLY A 362 -5.69 -3.06 -12.20
CA GLY A 362 -7.03 -2.73 -12.67
C GLY A 362 -7.59 -1.47 -12.03
N PRO A 363 -8.85 -1.15 -12.34
CA PRO A 363 -9.53 0.02 -11.79
C PRO A 363 -9.68 -0.08 -10.28
N GLY A 364 -9.49 1.05 -9.61
CA GLY A 364 -9.66 1.24 -8.18
C GLY A 364 -10.59 2.40 -7.85
N VAL A 365 -11.13 2.39 -6.65
CA VAL A 365 -11.97 3.46 -6.11
C VAL A 365 -11.57 3.74 -4.67
N TRP A 366 -11.25 4.98 -4.33
CA TRP A 366 -11.04 5.40 -2.95
C TRP A 366 -12.35 5.35 -2.17
N ARG A 367 -12.39 4.59 -1.08
CA ARG A 367 -13.50 4.56 -0.14
C ARG A 367 -13.45 5.77 0.82
N ALA A 368 -14.51 5.98 1.60
CA ALA A 368 -14.57 7.05 2.60
C ALA A 368 -13.46 6.94 3.68
N ASP A 369 -12.99 5.74 3.97
CA ASP A 369 -11.88 5.46 4.87
C ASP A 369 -10.49 5.54 4.18
N HIS A 370 -10.45 6.10 2.98
CA HIS A 370 -9.24 6.25 2.16
C HIS A 370 -8.46 4.94 1.89
N GLN A 371 -9.15 3.80 1.97
CA GLN A 371 -8.65 2.53 1.45
C GLN A 371 -9.11 2.32 0.00
N PRO A 372 -8.30 1.70 -0.88
CA PRO A 372 -8.69 1.49 -2.26
C PRO A 372 -9.52 0.21 -2.38
N LEU A 373 -10.66 0.30 -3.00
CA LEU A 373 -11.41 -0.85 -3.47
C LEU A 373 -11.04 -1.12 -4.92
N PHE A 374 -10.33 -2.21 -5.18
CA PHE A 374 -9.97 -2.65 -6.53
C PHE A 374 -10.96 -3.65 -7.08
N LYS A 375 -11.10 -3.70 -8.41
CA LYS A 375 -11.85 -4.76 -9.12
C LYS A 375 -11.41 -6.15 -8.66
N TYR A 376 -10.10 -6.32 -8.45
CA TYR A 376 -9.50 -7.53 -7.90
C TYR A 376 -8.85 -7.21 -6.55
N GLY A 377 -9.49 -7.63 -5.47
CA GLY A 377 -9.01 -7.39 -4.11
C GLY A 377 -7.66 -8.05 -3.86
N SER A 378 -7.51 -9.28 -4.36
CA SER A 378 -6.24 -10.02 -4.33
C SER A 378 -6.20 -11.03 -5.47
N PHE A 379 -5.02 -11.30 -6.01
CA PHE A 379 -4.77 -12.39 -6.95
C PHE A 379 -4.43 -13.66 -6.19
N ILE A 380 -5.04 -14.75 -6.58
CA ILE A 380 -4.84 -16.07 -5.96
C ILE A 380 -3.79 -16.81 -6.77
N VAL A 381 -2.82 -17.36 -6.09
CA VAL A 381 -1.66 -18.00 -6.70
C VAL A 381 -1.35 -19.34 -6.06
N VAL A 382 -0.59 -20.18 -6.77
CA VAL A 382 -0.02 -21.42 -6.24
C VAL A 382 1.45 -21.50 -6.55
N GLY A 383 2.25 -21.97 -5.61
CA GLY A 383 3.68 -22.19 -5.79
C GLY A 383 3.95 -23.22 -6.87
N LYS A 384 4.81 -22.87 -7.84
CA LYS A 384 5.26 -23.75 -8.92
C LYS A 384 6.22 -24.82 -8.42
N SER A 385 6.17 -25.99 -9.02
CA SER A 385 7.24 -26.99 -8.88
C SER A 385 8.53 -26.48 -9.52
N PRO A 386 9.70 -27.01 -9.12
CA PRO A 386 10.98 -26.67 -9.75
C PRO A 386 10.98 -26.84 -11.28
N LYS A 387 10.22 -27.83 -11.80
CA LYS A 387 10.11 -28.13 -13.24
C LYS A 387 9.26 -27.12 -14.02
N GLU A 388 8.31 -26.43 -13.36
CA GLU A 388 7.42 -25.45 -13.98
C GLU A 388 8.05 -24.04 -14.02
N LYS A 389 9.07 -23.79 -13.21
CA LYS A 389 9.74 -22.48 -13.15
C LYS A 389 10.57 -22.22 -14.40
N LYS A 390 10.40 -21.07 -15.02
CA LYS A 390 11.21 -20.61 -16.16
C LYS A 390 12.55 -20.04 -15.72
N ASP A 391 12.56 -19.39 -14.57
CA ASP A 391 13.74 -18.78 -13.96
C ASP A 391 13.54 -18.65 -12.43
N LYS A 392 14.51 -18.03 -11.76
CA LYS A 392 14.48 -17.85 -10.29
C LYS A 392 13.37 -16.95 -9.79
N TRP A 393 12.76 -16.11 -10.66
CA TRP A 393 11.71 -15.18 -10.33
C TRP A 393 10.29 -15.73 -10.57
N ASP A 394 10.18 -16.81 -11.36
CA ASP A 394 8.92 -17.41 -11.76
C ASP A 394 8.40 -18.36 -10.67
N LEU A 395 8.03 -17.80 -9.52
CA LEU A 395 7.76 -18.54 -8.29
C LEU A 395 6.38 -19.18 -8.24
N VAL A 396 5.37 -18.53 -8.84
CA VAL A 396 3.97 -18.91 -8.67
C VAL A 396 3.21 -18.88 -9.99
N LYS A 397 2.06 -19.53 -10.00
CA LYS A 397 1.06 -19.47 -11.08
C LYS A 397 -0.19 -18.79 -10.57
N VAL A 398 -0.71 -17.82 -11.32
CA VAL A 398 -1.99 -17.18 -11.02
C VAL A 398 -3.13 -18.14 -11.34
N LEU A 399 -4.00 -18.37 -10.36
CA LEU A 399 -5.19 -19.25 -10.48
C LEU A 399 -6.47 -18.46 -10.72
N GLY A 400 -6.51 -17.21 -10.23
CA GLY A 400 -7.69 -16.37 -10.28
C GLY A 400 -7.53 -15.15 -9.38
N ALA A 401 -8.64 -14.56 -8.98
CA ALA A 401 -8.64 -13.41 -8.07
C ALA A 401 -9.87 -13.43 -7.15
N TYR A 402 -9.77 -12.76 -6.02
CA TYR A 402 -10.90 -12.42 -5.19
C TYR A 402 -11.58 -11.16 -5.74
N THR A 403 -12.87 -11.23 -6.02
CA THR A 403 -13.64 -10.17 -6.68
C THR A 403 -14.79 -9.61 -5.81
N GLY A 404 -14.93 -10.09 -4.57
CA GLY A 404 -15.94 -9.55 -3.64
C GLY A 404 -15.54 -8.16 -3.17
N GLU A 405 -16.52 -7.28 -2.98
CA GLU A 405 -16.28 -5.94 -2.41
C GLU A 405 -16.19 -5.97 -0.88
N ASP A 406 -16.51 -7.10 -0.29
CA ASP A 406 -16.62 -7.34 1.15
C ASP A 406 -15.29 -7.74 1.84
N TYR A 407 -14.18 -7.71 1.09
CA TYR A 407 -12.86 -8.01 1.69
C TYR A 407 -12.30 -6.88 2.56
N LEU A 408 -12.86 -5.70 2.48
CA LEU A 408 -12.55 -4.61 3.39
C LEU A 408 -13.56 -4.57 4.54
N PRO A 409 -13.17 -4.13 5.75
CA PRO A 409 -14.11 -4.05 6.86
C PRO A 409 -15.26 -3.10 6.55
N PRO A 410 -16.46 -3.36 7.08
CA PRO A 410 -17.60 -2.45 6.95
C PRO A 410 -17.24 -1.04 7.45
N LEU A 411 -17.60 -0.01 6.69
CA LEU A 411 -17.32 1.39 7.07
C LEU A 411 -17.84 1.76 8.44
N LYS A 412 -19.02 1.24 8.82
CA LYS A 412 -19.62 1.46 10.15
C LYS A 412 -18.74 0.99 11.31
N GLU A 413 -17.93 -0.07 11.11
CA GLU A 413 -17.01 -0.58 12.14
C GLU A 413 -15.77 0.30 12.29
N LEU A 414 -15.48 1.11 11.28
CA LEU A 414 -14.43 2.12 11.29
C LEU A 414 -14.95 3.52 11.69
N GLY A 415 -16.26 3.65 11.99
CA GLY A 415 -16.88 4.91 12.45
C GLY A 415 -17.38 5.84 11.34
N TYR A 416 -17.48 5.35 10.09
CA TYR A 416 -18.02 6.13 8.95
C TYR A 416 -19.50 5.89 8.72
#